data_f5657288980f039946deaa8bf1ababed
#
_entry.id   f5657288980f039946deaa8bf1ababed
#
_cell.length_a   1.000
_cell.length_b   1.000
_cell.length_c   1.000
_cell.angle_alpha   90.00
_cell.angle_beta   90.00
_cell.angle_gamma   90.00
#
_symmetry.space_group_name_H-M   'P 1'
#
loop_
_entity.id
_entity.type
_entity.pdbx_description
1 polymer ?
#
loop_
_entity_poly.entity_id
_entity_poly.type
_entity_poly.pdbx_seq_one_letter_code
_entity_poly.pdbx_strand_id
1 'polypeptide(L)'
;MATEAVVERRSAGRRLADFFHGRPRLQVGTLLAGPVGWLVIGYLGSLAILLIASFWTLGELSGEVERSFTLDNFKTIVDDSVYRTVTLRTVGIAAAVTVTDALLALPLAFYMAKVAKPSRQSLLVVAVLVPLWSSYLVKAFAWRTILSEDGILNWALDPLGLSGPGYGTLAVWLVMSYIWLPYMIIPIYAGFDRIFDVVSPNP
;
A
#
# COMPACT_ATOMS: atom_id res chain seq x y z
N MET A 1 40.80 -32.73 -53.43
CA MET A 1 39.82 -32.80 -52.30
C MET A 1 39.69 -31.45 -51.74
N ALA A 2 38.64 -30.72 -52.13
CA ALA A 2 38.39 -29.38 -51.72
C ALA A 2 37.48 -29.42 -50.43
N THR A 3 38.00 -28.92 -49.32
CA THR A 3 37.24 -28.76 -48.11
C THR A 3 36.48 -27.43 -48.22
N GLU A 4 35.21 -27.50 -48.61
CA GLU A 4 34.33 -26.36 -48.61
C GLU A 4 34.14 -25.88 -47.16
N ALA A 5 34.69 -24.70 -46.85
CA ALA A 5 34.43 -24.00 -45.63
C ALA A 5 32.99 -23.47 -45.69
N VAL A 6 32.09 -24.13 -44.97
CA VAL A 6 30.73 -23.64 -44.71
C VAL A 6 30.84 -22.37 -43.86
N VAL A 7 30.79 -21.25 -44.52
CA VAL A 7 30.64 -19.95 -43.83
C VAL A 7 29.21 -19.87 -43.30
N GLU A 8 29.04 -20.31 -42.07
CA GLU A 8 27.79 -20.22 -41.35
C GLU A 8 27.43 -18.73 -41.20
N ARG A 9 26.49 -18.28 -42.04
CA ARG A 9 25.93 -16.93 -41.89
C ARG A 9 25.24 -16.84 -40.53
N ARG A 10 25.96 -16.32 -39.53
CA ARG A 10 25.40 -16.05 -38.23
C ARG A 10 24.21 -15.13 -38.41
N SER A 11 23.00 -15.60 -38.13
CA SER A 11 21.76 -14.81 -38.23
C SER A 11 21.87 -13.54 -37.33
N ALA A 12 21.27 -12.44 -37.77
CA ALA A 12 21.25 -11.19 -37.04
C ALA A 12 20.83 -11.35 -35.56
N GLY A 13 19.94 -12.32 -35.31
CA GLY A 13 19.51 -12.70 -33.96
C GLY A 13 20.61 -13.27 -33.07
N ARG A 14 21.54 -14.11 -33.65
CA ARG A 14 22.68 -14.63 -32.88
C ARG A 14 23.67 -13.52 -32.52
N ARG A 15 23.94 -12.60 -33.44
CA ARG A 15 24.82 -11.42 -33.14
C ARG A 15 24.25 -10.52 -32.04
N LEU A 16 22.94 -10.32 -32.03
CA LEU A 16 22.25 -9.59 -30.96
C LEU A 16 22.33 -10.36 -29.63
N ALA A 17 22.08 -11.66 -29.63
CA ALA A 17 22.20 -12.49 -28.44
C ALA A 17 23.60 -12.48 -27.85
N ASP A 18 24.66 -12.61 -28.71
CA ASP A 18 26.06 -12.56 -28.29
C ASP A 18 26.44 -11.19 -27.72
N PHE A 19 25.89 -10.09 -28.28
CA PHE A 19 26.11 -8.72 -27.78
C PHE A 19 25.53 -8.53 -26.38
N PHE A 20 24.34 -9.09 -26.13
CA PHE A 20 23.67 -9.00 -24.83
C PHE A 20 24.30 -9.95 -23.79
N HIS A 21 24.75 -11.15 -24.18
CA HIS A 21 25.37 -12.12 -23.28
C HIS A 21 26.64 -11.59 -22.58
N GLY A 22 27.41 -10.75 -23.29
CA GLY A 22 28.62 -10.16 -22.73
C GLY A 22 28.39 -8.98 -21.77
N ARG A 23 27.12 -8.52 -21.62
CA ARG A 23 26.80 -7.31 -20.85
C ARG A 23 25.54 -7.48 -20.01
N PRO A 24 25.63 -8.14 -18.85
CA PRO A 24 24.43 -8.49 -18.03
C PRO A 24 23.63 -7.24 -17.61
N ARG A 25 24.28 -6.08 -17.41
CA ARG A 25 23.58 -4.84 -17.08
C ARG A 25 22.71 -4.31 -18.22
N LEU A 26 23.14 -4.46 -19.48
CA LEU A 26 22.34 -4.07 -20.64
C LEU A 26 21.17 -5.04 -20.86
N GLN A 27 21.39 -6.32 -20.62
CA GLN A 27 20.33 -7.34 -20.72
C GLN A 27 19.21 -7.07 -19.72
N VAL A 28 19.55 -6.83 -18.46
CA VAL A 28 18.57 -6.44 -17.43
C VAL A 28 17.90 -5.11 -17.78
N GLY A 29 18.68 -4.11 -18.25
CA GLY A 29 18.14 -2.81 -18.65
C GLY A 29 17.14 -2.91 -19.81
N THR A 30 17.40 -3.69 -20.84
CA THR A 30 16.46 -3.87 -21.97
C THR A 30 15.22 -4.68 -21.60
N LEU A 31 15.35 -5.69 -20.73
CA LEU A 31 14.21 -6.45 -20.22
C LEU A 31 13.30 -5.59 -19.34
N LEU A 32 13.88 -4.71 -18.53
CA LEU A 32 13.14 -3.82 -17.66
C LEU A 32 12.63 -2.55 -18.37
N ALA A 33 13.22 -2.17 -19.50
CA ALA A 33 12.88 -0.94 -20.22
C ALA A 33 11.38 -0.87 -20.61
N GLY A 34 10.79 -1.99 -21.01
CA GLY A 34 9.36 -2.06 -21.34
C GLY A 34 8.46 -1.80 -20.14
N PRO A 35 8.50 -2.63 -19.09
CA PRO A 35 7.66 -2.45 -17.89
C PRO A 35 7.93 -1.12 -17.17
N VAL A 36 9.21 -0.77 -16.98
CA VAL A 36 9.59 0.49 -16.29
C VAL A 36 9.22 1.71 -17.14
N GLY A 37 9.45 1.67 -18.46
CA GLY A 37 9.06 2.74 -19.37
C GLY A 37 7.56 2.97 -19.35
N TRP A 38 6.76 1.91 -19.38
CA TRP A 38 5.30 2.00 -19.28
C TRP A 38 4.87 2.61 -17.94
N LEU A 39 5.47 2.16 -16.84
CA LEU A 39 5.18 2.66 -15.50
C LEU A 39 5.57 4.14 -15.36
N VAL A 40 6.76 4.52 -15.86
CA VAL A 40 7.23 5.90 -15.82
C VAL A 40 6.31 6.80 -16.68
N ILE A 41 6.02 6.44 -17.92
CA ILE A 41 5.20 7.25 -18.82
C ILE A 41 3.75 7.29 -18.32
N GLY A 42 3.15 6.16 -17.97
CA GLY A 42 1.77 6.08 -17.51
C GLY A 42 1.56 6.75 -16.16
N TYR A 43 2.42 6.48 -15.19
CA TYR A 43 2.28 7.01 -13.84
C TYR A 43 2.77 8.45 -13.71
N LEU A 44 4.04 8.73 -14.09
CA LEU A 44 4.56 10.09 -14.00
C LEU A 44 3.90 11.03 -15.00
N GLY A 45 3.51 10.51 -16.17
CA GLY A 45 2.75 11.30 -17.16
C GLY A 45 1.39 11.74 -16.62
N SER A 46 0.64 10.83 -15.99
CA SER A 46 -0.65 11.18 -15.36
C SER A 46 -0.47 12.16 -14.19
N LEU A 47 0.56 11.97 -13.36
CA LEU A 47 0.87 12.92 -12.29
C LEU A 47 1.24 14.31 -12.83
N ALA A 48 2.02 14.37 -13.90
CA ALA A 48 2.38 15.64 -14.54
C ALA A 48 1.14 16.36 -15.09
N ILE A 49 0.21 15.63 -15.74
CA ILE A 49 -1.06 16.19 -16.22
C ILE A 49 -1.90 16.71 -15.04
N LEU A 50 -2.02 15.95 -13.95
CA LEU A 50 -2.73 16.38 -12.74
C LEU A 50 -2.09 17.62 -12.12
N LEU A 51 -0.76 17.65 -12.06
CA LEU A 51 -0.02 18.81 -11.55
C LEU A 51 -0.27 20.05 -12.42
N ILE A 52 -0.25 19.92 -13.74
CA ILE A 52 -0.57 21.02 -14.66
C ILE A 52 -2.02 21.45 -14.48
N ALA A 53 -2.95 20.50 -14.39
CA ALA A 53 -4.36 20.77 -14.16
C ALA A 53 -4.65 21.46 -12.82
N SER A 54 -3.80 21.30 -11.81
CA SER A 54 -3.96 21.98 -10.51
C SER A 54 -3.80 23.51 -10.59
N PHE A 55 -3.20 24.01 -11.66
CA PHE A 55 -3.10 25.46 -11.94
C PHE A 55 -4.30 26.01 -12.73
N TRP A 56 -5.24 25.15 -13.15
CA TRP A 56 -6.43 25.58 -13.87
C TRP A 56 -7.58 25.82 -12.91
N THR A 57 -8.47 26.74 -13.26
CA THR A 57 -9.67 27.05 -12.47
C THR A 57 -10.92 26.52 -13.12
N LEU A 58 -11.95 26.28 -12.33
CA LEU A 58 -13.30 26.03 -12.81
C LEU A 58 -14.01 27.37 -12.88
N GLY A 59 -14.59 27.71 -14.04
CA GLY A 59 -15.44 28.89 -14.18
C GLY A 59 -16.63 28.80 -13.23
N GLU A 60 -16.82 29.80 -12.36
CA GLU A 60 -17.84 29.79 -11.30
C GLU A 60 -19.28 29.60 -11.80
N LEU A 61 -19.58 30.03 -13.03
CA LEU A 61 -20.92 29.99 -13.62
C LEU A 61 -21.09 28.87 -14.65
N SER A 62 -20.04 28.54 -15.38
CA SER A 62 -20.10 27.55 -16.46
C SER A 62 -19.73 26.13 -16.05
N GLY A 63 -18.98 25.97 -14.94
CA GLY A 63 -18.38 24.70 -14.56
C GLY A 63 -17.33 24.20 -15.55
N GLU A 64 -16.99 24.98 -16.57
CA GLU A 64 -15.97 24.62 -17.57
C GLU A 64 -14.56 24.87 -17.00
N VAL A 65 -13.63 24.02 -17.42
CA VAL A 65 -12.23 24.15 -17.01
C VAL A 65 -11.58 25.29 -17.79
N GLU A 66 -11.31 26.40 -17.13
CA GLU A 66 -10.53 27.50 -17.68
C GLU A 66 -9.04 27.20 -17.54
N ARG A 67 -8.33 27.13 -18.68
CA ARG A 67 -6.88 26.87 -18.73
C ARG A 67 -6.06 28.14 -18.43
N SER A 68 -6.45 28.86 -17.39
CA SER A 68 -5.70 30.03 -16.90
C SER A 68 -4.71 29.56 -15.83
N PHE A 69 -3.43 29.86 -15.98
CA PHE A 69 -2.43 29.54 -14.96
C PHE A 69 -2.63 30.47 -13.75
N THR A 70 -3.16 29.91 -12.66
CA THR A 70 -3.36 30.64 -11.41
C THR A 70 -2.89 29.81 -10.22
N LEU A 71 -2.56 30.47 -9.11
CA LEU A 71 -2.22 29.87 -7.83
C LEU A 71 -3.41 29.88 -6.84
N ASP A 72 -4.61 30.27 -7.29
CA ASP A 72 -5.75 30.47 -6.41
C ASP A 72 -6.20 29.17 -5.74
N ASN A 73 -6.11 28.02 -6.44
CA ASN A 73 -6.35 26.72 -5.82
C ASN A 73 -5.43 26.45 -4.62
N PHE A 74 -4.15 26.82 -4.74
CA PHE A 74 -3.18 26.64 -3.66
C PHE A 74 -3.40 27.61 -2.52
N LYS A 75 -3.77 28.87 -2.82
CA LYS A 75 -4.17 29.84 -1.80
C LYS A 75 -5.39 29.37 -1.04
N THR A 76 -6.42 28.88 -1.74
CA THR A 76 -7.64 28.35 -1.14
C THR A 76 -7.32 27.21 -0.15
N ILE A 77 -6.41 26.27 -0.51
CA ILE A 77 -5.99 25.19 0.39
C ILE A 77 -5.34 25.71 1.67
N VAL A 78 -4.58 26.82 1.59
CA VAL A 78 -3.87 27.39 2.74
C VAL A 78 -4.78 28.29 3.56
N ASP A 79 -5.61 29.12 2.92
CA ASP A 79 -6.38 30.18 3.55
C ASP A 79 -7.70 29.67 4.14
N ASP A 80 -8.32 28.66 3.49
CA ASP A 80 -9.58 28.11 3.96
C ASP A 80 -9.36 27.17 5.17
N SER A 81 -9.99 27.52 6.27
CA SER A 81 -9.94 26.78 7.53
C SER A 81 -10.46 25.34 7.42
N VAL A 82 -11.36 25.07 6.47
CA VAL A 82 -11.93 23.73 6.25
C VAL A 82 -10.83 22.78 5.76
N TYR A 83 -10.05 23.17 4.73
CA TYR A 83 -8.97 22.33 4.21
C TYR A 83 -7.89 22.07 5.27
N ARG A 84 -7.51 23.09 6.03
CA ARG A 84 -6.54 22.96 7.12
C ARG A 84 -7.04 22.02 8.21
N THR A 85 -8.29 22.19 8.64
CA THR A 85 -8.90 21.33 9.67
C THR A 85 -9.01 19.88 9.22
N VAL A 86 -9.46 19.64 7.99
CA VAL A 86 -9.56 18.29 7.42
C VAL A 86 -8.18 17.65 7.28
N THR A 87 -7.19 18.40 6.81
CA THR A 87 -5.81 17.90 6.67
C THR A 87 -5.22 17.51 8.02
N LEU A 88 -5.29 18.37 9.01
CA LEU A 88 -4.77 18.10 10.35
C LEU A 88 -5.47 16.91 11.00
N ARG A 89 -6.79 16.80 10.84
CA ARG A 89 -7.57 15.66 11.34
C ARG A 89 -7.16 14.36 10.65
N THR A 90 -7.00 14.37 9.34
CA THR A 90 -6.59 13.20 8.56
C THR A 90 -5.18 12.74 8.94
N VAL A 91 -4.24 13.68 9.03
CA VAL A 91 -2.85 13.38 9.46
C VAL A 91 -2.84 12.85 10.89
N GLY A 92 -3.63 13.46 11.79
CA GLY A 92 -3.75 13.00 13.18
C GLY A 92 -4.30 11.57 13.28
N ILE A 93 -5.35 11.24 12.53
CA ILE A 93 -5.91 9.87 12.47
C ILE A 93 -4.87 8.91 11.90
N ALA A 94 -4.21 9.26 10.80
CA ALA A 94 -3.18 8.40 10.18
C ALA A 94 -2.02 8.12 11.15
N ALA A 95 -1.55 9.13 11.87
CA ALA A 95 -0.52 8.97 12.90
C ALA A 95 -1.01 8.05 14.04
N ALA A 96 -2.22 8.25 14.54
CA ALA A 96 -2.82 7.41 15.57
C ALA A 96 -2.95 5.95 15.14
N VAL A 97 -3.43 5.71 13.91
CA VAL A 97 -3.51 4.35 13.32
C VAL A 97 -2.11 3.72 13.24
N THR A 98 -1.13 4.45 12.69
CA THR A 98 0.24 3.93 12.54
C THR A 98 0.87 3.55 13.88
N VAL A 99 0.71 4.40 14.90
CA VAL A 99 1.23 4.11 16.25
C VAL A 99 0.52 2.92 16.87
N THR A 100 -0.80 2.85 16.76
CA THR A 100 -1.59 1.73 17.30
C THR A 100 -1.19 0.43 16.61
N ASP A 101 -1.12 0.42 15.29
CA ASP A 101 -0.76 -0.77 14.52
C ASP A 101 0.67 -1.22 14.82
N ALA A 102 1.61 -0.29 14.98
CA ALA A 102 2.97 -0.61 15.37
C ALA A 102 3.03 -1.25 16.78
N LEU A 103 2.31 -0.67 17.75
CA LEU A 103 2.25 -1.19 19.13
C LEU A 103 1.62 -2.58 19.19
N LEU A 104 0.65 -2.90 18.35
CA LEU A 104 0.01 -4.20 18.28
C LEU A 104 0.80 -5.19 17.43
N ALA A 105 1.34 -4.76 16.30
CA ALA A 105 2.07 -5.60 15.37
C ALA A 105 3.40 -6.09 15.90
N LEU A 106 4.17 -5.23 16.60
CA LEU A 106 5.47 -5.59 17.14
C LEU A 106 5.43 -6.79 18.10
N PRO A 107 4.61 -6.78 19.17
CA PRO A 107 4.56 -7.93 20.09
C PRO A 107 3.96 -9.17 19.44
N LEU A 108 2.96 -9.00 18.55
CA LEU A 108 2.36 -10.13 17.86
C LEU A 108 3.34 -10.78 16.87
N ALA A 109 4.02 -9.99 16.04
CA ALA A 109 5.03 -10.47 15.09
C ALA A 109 6.22 -11.13 15.82
N PHE A 110 6.67 -10.56 16.94
CA PHE A 110 7.71 -11.17 17.78
C PHE A 110 7.25 -12.51 18.35
N TYR A 111 6.03 -12.57 18.89
CA TYR A 111 5.46 -13.83 19.39
C TYR A 111 5.39 -14.89 18.28
N MET A 112 4.93 -14.51 17.10
CA MET A 112 4.84 -15.40 15.94
C MET A 112 6.22 -15.94 15.51
N ALA A 113 7.23 -15.07 15.45
CA ALA A 113 8.56 -15.44 14.96
C ALA A 113 9.38 -16.21 16.00
N LYS A 114 9.18 -15.95 17.31
CA LYS A 114 10.11 -16.44 18.35
C LYS A 114 9.50 -17.44 19.34
N VAL A 115 8.23 -17.27 19.69
CA VAL A 115 7.61 -18.00 20.81
C VAL A 115 6.64 -19.07 20.34
N ALA A 116 5.95 -18.83 19.24
CA ALA A 116 4.92 -19.71 18.73
C ALA A 116 5.50 -21.03 18.21
N LYS A 117 4.88 -22.16 18.59
CA LYS A 117 5.19 -23.45 17.97
C LYS A 117 4.80 -23.44 16.48
N PRO A 118 5.44 -24.25 15.60
CA PRO A 118 5.20 -24.21 14.14
C PRO A 118 3.70 -24.30 13.74
N SER A 119 2.92 -25.14 14.43
CA SER A 119 1.48 -25.25 14.17
C SER A 119 0.68 -23.99 14.52
N ARG A 120 1.06 -23.31 15.63
CA ARG A 120 0.44 -22.05 16.04
C ARG A 120 0.88 -20.87 15.16
N GLN A 121 2.16 -20.87 14.77
CA GLN A 121 2.72 -19.90 13.84
C GLN A 121 1.95 -19.90 12.52
N SER A 122 1.77 -21.07 11.91
CA SER A 122 0.99 -21.22 10.68
C SER A 122 -0.46 -20.74 10.83
N LEU A 123 -1.10 -21.10 11.95
CA LEU A 123 -2.46 -20.66 12.26
C LEU A 123 -2.55 -19.14 12.38
N LEU A 124 -1.59 -18.50 13.07
CA LEU A 124 -1.55 -17.04 13.24
C LEU A 124 -1.30 -16.32 11.92
N VAL A 125 -0.40 -16.84 11.07
CA VAL A 125 -0.17 -16.30 9.72
C VAL A 125 -1.48 -16.35 8.91
N VAL A 126 -2.18 -17.47 8.92
CA VAL A 126 -3.47 -17.60 8.24
C VAL A 126 -4.50 -16.63 8.84
N ALA A 127 -4.58 -16.54 10.17
CA ALA A 127 -5.53 -15.63 10.84
C ALA A 127 -5.27 -14.14 10.48
N VAL A 128 -4.02 -13.74 10.32
CA VAL A 128 -3.64 -12.39 9.86
C VAL A 128 -3.97 -12.18 8.38
N LEU A 129 -3.84 -13.22 7.55
CA LEU A 129 -4.09 -13.14 6.11
C LEU A 129 -5.59 -13.19 5.75
N VAL A 130 -6.42 -13.90 6.52
CA VAL A 130 -7.87 -14.06 6.24
C VAL A 130 -8.59 -12.72 6.04
N PRO A 131 -8.38 -11.67 6.86
CA PRO A 131 -9.00 -10.37 6.62
C PRO A 131 -8.61 -9.73 5.28
N LEU A 132 -7.43 -10.05 4.74
CA LEU A 132 -6.99 -9.49 3.46
C LEU A 132 -7.75 -10.07 2.26
N TRP A 133 -8.27 -11.29 2.39
CA TRP A 133 -9.02 -11.96 1.32
C TRP A 133 -10.46 -11.44 1.19
N SER A 134 -10.99 -10.81 2.23
CA SER A 134 -12.33 -10.25 2.15
C SER A 134 -12.34 -8.94 1.36
N SER A 135 -13.38 -8.73 0.55
CA SER A 135 -13.58 -7.48 -0.20
C SER A 135 -13.63 -6.27 0.73
N TYR A 136 -13.05 -5.16 0.28
CA TYR A 136 -13.15 -3.88 1.01
C TYR A 136 -14.59 -3.47 1.28
N LEU A 137 -15.47 -3.68 0.30
CA LEU A 137 -16.90 -3.36 0.43
C LEU A 137 -17.55 -4.17 1.55
N VAL A 138 -17.27 -5.48 1.61
CA VAL A 138 -17.80 -6.36 2.67
C VAL A 138 -17.32 -5.89 4.06
N LYS A 139 -16.05 -5.51 4.19
CA LYS A 139 -15.52 -4.94 5.44
C LYS A 139 -16.24 -3.66 5.83
N ALA A 140 -16.45 -2.76 4.87
CA ALA A 140 -17.12 -1.47 5.12
C ALA A 140 -18.56 -1.69 5.63
N PHE A 141 -19.33 -2.59 5.01
CA PHE A 141 -20.67 -2.93 5.47
C PHE A 141 -20.66 -3.64 6.83
N ALA A 142 -19.76 -4.58 7.04
CA ALA A 142 -19.64 -5.28 8.32
C ALA A 142 -19.35 -4.30 9.47
N TRP A 143 -18.37 -3.42 9.29
CA TRP A 143 -18.03 -2.39 10.28
C TRP A 143 -19.17 -1.40 10.51
N ARG A 144 -19.88 -1.01 9.45
CA ARG A 144 -21.07 -0.16 9.59
C ARG A 144 -22.13 -0.81 10.49
N THR A 145 -22.38 -2.12 10.31
CA THR A 145 -23.33 -2.86 11.14
C THR A 145 -22.83 -3.06 12.58
N ILE A 146 -21.53 -3.36 12.75
CA ILE A 146 -20.91 -3.53 14.07
C ILE A 146 -20.99 -2.26 14.91
N LEU A 147 -20.77 -1.09 14.27
CA LEU A 147 -20.70 0.23 14.93
C LEU A 147 -22.06 0.94 15.03
N SER A 148 -23.13 0.38 14.47
CA SER A 148 -24.49 0.98 14.59
C SER A 148 -24.97 1.01 16.04
N GLU A 149 -25.96 1.83 16.32
CA GLU A 149 -26.57 1.96 17.66
C GLU A 149 -27.09 0.59 18.18
N ASP A 150 -27.71 -0.21 17.32
CA ASP A 150 -28.16 -1.57 17.62
C ASP A 150 -27.11 -2.63 17.25
N GLY A 151 -25.86 -2.24 17.06
CA GLY A 151 -24.78 -3.10 16.60
C GLY A 151 -24.19 -3.99 17.69
N ILE A 152 -23.43 -5.00 17.24
CA ILE A 152 -22.78 -5.99 18.12
C ILE A 152 -21.88 -5.31 19.15
N LEU A 153 -21.23 -4.20 18.79
CA LEU A 153 -20.33 -3.48 19.70
C LEU A 153 -21.11 -2.83 20.85
N ASN A 154 -22.24 -2.18 20.57
CA ASN A 154 -23.11 -1.62 21.60
C ASN A 154 -23.72 -2.70 22.47
N TRP A 155 -24.23 -3.79 21.88
CA TRP A 155 -24.72 -4.93 22.63
C TRP A 155 -23.68 -5.50 23.62
N ALA A 156 -22.41 -5.60 23.20
CA ALA A 156 -21.33 -6.11 24.06
C ALA A 156 -20.91 -5.12 25.17
N LEU A 157 -21.07 -3.82 24.94
CA LEU A 157 -20.72 -2.76 25.90
C LEU A 157 -21.85 -2.42 26.87
N ASP A 158 -23.11 -2.71 26.51
CA ASP A 158 -24.31 -2.42 27.29
C ASP A 158 -24.25 -2.94 28.74
N PRO A 159 -23.79 -4.19 29.01
CA PRO A 159 -23.65 -4.70 30.39
C PRO A 159 -22.67 -3.90 31.26
N LEU A 160 -21.77 -3.13 30.61
CA LEU A 160 -20.78 -2.27 31.30
C LEU A 160 -21.26 -0.81 31.45
N GLY A 161 -22.47 -0.51 30.98
CA GLY A 161 -23.01 0.87 30.93
C GLY A 161 -22.27 1.78 29.98
N LEU A 162 -21.59 1.21 28.98
CA LEU A 162 -20.82 1.94 27.98
C LEU A 162 -21.53 1.90 26.62
N SER A 163 -21.46 3.00 25.88
CA SER A 163 -21.92 3.06 24.50
C SER A 163 -20.75 3.02 23.53
N GLY A 164 -20.93 2.37 22.38
CA GLY A 164 -19.94 2.31 21.34
C GLY A 164 -19.67 3.68 20.70
N PRO A 165 -18.60 3.80 19.91
CA PRO A 165 -18.14 5.09 19.33
C PRO A 165 -19.07 5.65 18.25
N GLY A 166 -20.09 4.91 17.83
CA GLY A 166 -20.93 5.31 16.68
C GLY A 166 -20.11 5.51 15.41
N TYR A 167 -20.55 6.47 14.57
CA TYR A 167 -19.88 6.80 13.30
C TYR A 167 -18.94 8.01 13.39
N GLY A 168 -18.20 8.15 14.48
CA GLY A 168 -17.30 9.26 14.73
C GLY A 168 -15.84 9.00 14.30
N THR A 169 -14.96 9.92 14.71
CA THR A 169 -13.52 9.83 14.46
C THR A 169 -12.90 8.57 15.07
N LEU A 170 -13.38 8.15 16.24
CA LEU A 170 -12.94 6.93 16.91
C LEU A 170 -13.29 5.67 16.09
N ALA A 171 -14.47 5.66 15.46
CA ALA A 171 -14.85 4.58 14.55
C ALA A 171 -13.93 4.49 13.34
N VAL A 172 -13.59 5.62 12.72
CA VAL A 172 -12.62 5.67 11.60
C VAL A 172 -11.27 5.12 12.03
N TRP A 173 -10.76 5.53 13.20
CA TRP A 173 -9.51 5.03 13.73
C TRP A 173 -9.53 3.49 13.95
N LEU A 174 -10.58 2.94 14.58
CA LEU A 174 -10.74 1.51 14.79
C LEU A 174 -10.78 0.71 13.48
N VAL A 175 -11.58 1.18 12.52
CA VAL A 175 -11.73 0.51 11.22
C VAL A 175 -10.42 0.56 10.43
N MET A 176 -9.75 1.69 10.41
CA MET A 176 -8.47 1.85 9.72
C MET A 176 -7.38 0.99 10.35
N SER A 177 -7.27 0.96 11.68
CA SER A 177 -6.35 0.05 12.37
C SER A 177 -6.63 -1.42 12.03
N TYR A 178 -7.89 -1.86 12.05
CA TYR A 178 -8.23 -3.22 11.64
C TYR A 178 -7.80 -3.53 10.20
N ILE A 179 -7.98 -2.59 9.27
CA ILE A 179 -7.66 -2.78 7.85
C ILE A 179 -6.15 -2.83 7.62
N TRP A 180 -5.38 -1.96 8.28
CA TRP A 180 -3.95 -1.79 8.03
C TRP A 180 -3.06 -2.67 8.91
N LEU A 181 -3.56 -3.17 10.05
CA LEU A 181 -2.82 -4.02 10.98
C LEU A 181 -2.14 -5.23 10.30
N PRO A 182 -2.79 -6.02 9.42
CA PRO A 182 -2.14 -7.13 8.72
C PRO A 182 -0.94 -6.71 7.86
N TYR A 183 -1.03 -5.55 7.20
CA TYR A 183 0.04 -4.99 6.38
C TYR A 183 1.26 -4.57 7.21
N MET A 184 1.06 -4.26 8.49
CA MET A 184 2.14 -3.96 9.42
C MET A 184 2.74 -5.24 10.01
N ILE A 185 1.93 -6.22 10.39
CA ILE A 185 2.37 -7.49 11.00
C ILE A 185 3.28 -8.28 10.06
N ILE A 186 2.87 -8.46 8.79
CA ILE A 186 3.56 -9.34 7.84
C ILE A 186 5.03 -8.95 7.62
N PRO A 187 5.38 -7.69 7.29
CA PRO A 187 6.79 -7.34 7.07
C PRO A 187 7.62 -7.37 8.35
N ILE A 188 7.03 -7.02 9.50
CA ILE A 188 7.72 -7.09 10.80
C ILE A 188 8.00 -8.54 11.16
N TYR A 189 7.02 -9.43 10.98
CA TYR A 189 7.18 -10.86 11.19
C TYR A 189 8.29 -11.43 10.29
N ALA A 190 8.27 -11.14 8.99
CA ALA A 190 9.29 -11.59 8.05
C ALA A 190 10.71 -11.04 8.39
N GLY A 191 10.77 -9.83 8.94
CA GLY A 191 12.02 -9.25 9.44
C GLY A 191 12.57 -10.00 10.66
N PHE A 192 11.73 -10.28 11.64
CA PHE A 192 12.13 -11.05 12.82
C PHE A 192 12.54 -12.48 12.47
N ASP A 193 11.80 -13.15 11.62
CA ASP A 193 12.09 -14.50 11.14
C ASP A 193 13.53 -14.59 10.58
N ARG A 194 13.88 -13.69 9.65
CA ARG A 194 15.22 -13.63 9.05
C ARG A 194 16.34 -13.30 10.03
N ILE A 195 16.12 -12.37 10.97
CA ILE A 195 17.14 -12.00 11.95
C ILE A 195 17.47 -13.19 12.85
N PHE A 196 16.47 -13.98 13.24
CA PHE A 196 16.68 -15.12 14.10
C PHE A 196 17.34 -16.30 13.40
N ASP A 197 17.08 -16.52 12.12
CA ASP A 197 17.77 -17.54 11.30
C ASP A 197 19.27 -17.26 11.18
N VAL A 198 19.65 -15.97 11.09
CA VAL A 198 21.06 -15.55 11.00
C VAL A 198 21.78 -15.65 12.36
N VAL A 199 21.10 -15.33 13.47
CA VAL A 199 21.69 -15.28 14.83
C VAL A 199 21.73 -16.67 15.50
N SER A 200 20.82 -17.56 15.16
CA SER A 200 20.76 -18.93 15.68
C SER A 200 20.56 -19.89 14.50
N PRO A 201 21.60 -20.14 13.68
CA PRO A 201 21.50 -21.17 12.66
C PRO A 201 21.26 -22.50 13.37
N ASN A 202 20.11 -23.13 13.09
CA ASN A 202 19.85 -24.49 13.56
C ASN A 202 20.93 -25.41 12.99
N PRO A 203 21.57 -26.27 13.82
CA PRO A 203 22.54 -27.22 13.37
C PRO A 203 21.94 -28.27 12.43
#